data_c72fd899cbfde43a1266490939697461
#
_entry.id   c72fd899cbfde43a1266490939697461
#
_cell.length_a   1.000
_cell.length_b   1.000
_cell.length_c   1.000
_cell.angle_alpha   90.00
_cell.angle_beta   90.00
_cell.angle_gamma   90.00
#
_symmetry.space_group_name_H-M   'P 1'
#
loop_
_entity.id
_entity.type
_entity.pdbx_description
1 polymer ?
#
loop_
_entity_poly.entity_id
_entity_poly.type
_entity_poly.pdbx_seq_one_letter_code
_entity_poly.pdbx_strand_id
1 'polypeptide(L)'
;NKSETPITKFKAAVYQKTPAPWLPSKPKFLTIIIIMQIILICVSKEWRDSRVAWLILGILIPVSGWLLMRWRIYSSVFITPSGRSKKTITDQRWKEFYFSGWGEERMKAHYLKSEIKSEDTILYLHGYNSSLGNGESRCQHINSLGFNVIGMDQRGFGKQKGRHEWTILKVVADIEMLLEEVPNVLGFTPKKFWIYGHSLGGFLTIRLSSHPSGWWEKSMQGIILESPATSFPLIIEKKLPGRAVMASPWVRHILRREYQRIHPDLNVGYANAQIPYWGSPKVPILVMQAEDDETLGIDHYNLLKEHFSEISDIHVLSEMPHTSKVDVKERREILEKWLER
;
A
#
# COMPACT_ATOMS: atom_id res chain seq x y z
N ASN A 1 3.18 -17.45 30.21
CA ASN A 1 2.76 -16.25 29.48
C ASN A 1 3.60 -16.19 28.20
N LYS A 2 3.11 -16.83 27.12
CA LYS A 2 3.63 -16.55 25.78
C LYS A 2 3.25 -15.10 25.49
N SER A 3 4.22 -14.21 25.42
CA SER A 3 4.01 -12.85 24.94
C SER A 3 3.37 -12.96 23.55
N GLU A 4 2.12 -12.55 23.42
CA GLU A 4 1.45 -12.46 22.13
C GLU A 4 2.32 -11.60 21.23
N THR A 5 2.79 -12.19 20.13
CA THR A 5 3.57 -11.45 19.15
C THR A 5 2.70 -10.35 18.53
N PRO A 6 3.29 -9.23 18.08
CA PRO A 6 2.55 -8.20 17.35
C PRO A 6 1.68 -8.72 16.20
N ILE A 7 2.03 -9.90 15.65
CA ILE A 7 1.30 -10.58 14.58
C ILE A 7 -0.02 -11.18 15.07
N THR A 8 -0.05 -11.82 16.24
CA THR A 8 -1.29 -12.36 16.83
C THR A 8 -2.29 -11.26 17.13
N LYS A 9 -1.80 -10.10 17.62
CA LYS A 9 -2.61 -8.89 17.78
C LYS A 9 -3.08 -8.32 16.44
N PHE A 10 -2.23 -8.39 15.41
CA PHE A 10 -2.58 -7.93 14.06
C PHE A 10 -3.68 -8.79 13.44
N LYS A 11 -3.58 -10.12 13.47
CA LYS A 11 -4.64 -11.01 12.98
C LYS A 11 -5.96 -10.82 13.73
N ALA A 12 -5.94 -10.65 15.04
CA ALA A 12 -7.15 -10.37 15.81
C ALA A 12 -7.79 -9.03 15.45
N ALA A 13 -7.00 -7.98 15.27
CA ALA A 13 -7.47 -6.66 14.85
C ALA A 13 -8.03 -6.65 13.40
N VAL A 14 -7.53 -7.52 12.54
CA VAL A 14 -7.97 -7.67 11.15
C VAL A 14 -9.42 -8.12 11.04
N TYR A 15 -9.87 -8.99 11.93
CA TYR A 15 -11.23 -9.54 11.90
C TYR A 15 -12.27 -8.66 12.60
N GLN A 16 -11.89 -7.55 13.20
CA GLN A 16 -12.85 -6.63 13.78
C GLN A 16 -13.55 -5.81 12.70
N LYS A 17 -14.89 -5.71 12.79
CA LYS A 17 -15.66 -4.80 11.93
C LYS A 17 -15.16 -3.38 12.17
N THR A 18 -14.57 -2.77 11.15
CA THR A 18 -14.26 -1.34 11.21
C THR A 18 -15.54 -0.53 11.35
N PRO A 19 -15.58 0.43 12.25
CA PRO A 19 -16.69 1.37 12.30
C PRO A 19 -16.83 2.08 10.96
N ALA A 20 -18.08 2.36 10.56
CA ALA A 20 -18.35 3.13 9.35
C ALA A 20 -17.57 4.46 9.39
N PRO A 21 -17.04 4.92 8.24
CA PRO A 21 -16.34 6.19 8.19
C PRO A 21 -17.28 7.31 8.63
N TRP A 22 -16.89 8.03 9.68
CA TRP A 22 -17.68 9.14 10.20
C TRP A 22 -17.58 10.41 9.34
N LEU A 23 -16.59 10.48 8.46
CA LEU A 23 -16.43 11.55 7.49
C LEU A 23 -16.99 11.11 6.13
N PRO A 24 -17.88 11.90 5.52
CA PRO A 24 -18.44 11.58 4.22
C PRO A 24 -17.34 11.62 3.15
N SER A 25 -17.41 10.72 2.17
CA SER A 25 -16.50 10.69 1.03
C SER A 25 -16.56 11.97 0.16
N LYS A 26 -17.67 12.70 0.23
CA LYS A 26 -17.86 14.00 -0.44
C LYS A 26 -18.30 15.05 0.58
N PRO A 27 -17.52 16.11 0.79
CA PRO A 27 -17.79 17.07 1.86
C PRO A 27 -18.81 18.14 1.46
N LYS A 28 -19.87 17.79 0.76
CA LYS A 28 -20.94 18.73 0.41
C LYS A 28 -21.41 19.53 1.62
N PHE A 29 -21.50 18.88 2.76
CA PHE A 29 -21.89 19.50 4.02
C PHE A 29 -20.87 20.56 4.51
N LEU A 30 -19.56 20.26 4.47
CA LEU A 30 -18.52 21.22 4.84
C LEU A 30 -18.45 22.41 3.88
N THR A 31 -18.62 22.15 2.59
CA THR A 31 -18.69 23.19 1.57
C THR A 31 -19.89 24.10 1.81
N ILE A 32 -21.05 23.53 2.15
CA ILE A 32 -22.26 24.29 2.48
C ILE A 32 -22.02 25.17 3.72
N ILE A 33 -21.41 24.64 4.79
CA ILE A 33 -21.10 25.41 6.00
C ILE A 33 -20.19 26.61 5.67
N ILE A 34 -19.14 26.41 4.89
CA ILE A 34 -18.22 27.48 4.50
C ILE A 34 -18.94 28.52 3.64
N ILE A 35 -19.76 28.10 2.69
CA ILE A 35 -20.55 29.02 1.86
C ILE A 35 -21.52 29.82 2.73
N MET A 36 -22.22 29.17 3.67
CA MET A 36 -23.13 29.86 4.61
C MET A 36 -22.38 30.87 5.48
N GLN A 37 -21.17 30.57 5.93
CA GLN A 37 -20.34 31.51 6.70
C GLN A 37 -19.97 32.74 5.86
N ILE A 38 -19.59 32.55 4.59
CA ILE A 38 -19.27 33.63 3.67
C ILE A 38 -20.52 34.48 3.39
N ILE A 39 -21.67 33.85 3.15
CA ILE A 39 -22.94 34.56 2.93
C ILE A 39 -23.33 35.39 4.15
N LEU A 40 -23.22 34.82 5.35
CA LEU A 40 -23.49 35.53 6.60
C LEU A 40 -22.63 36.81 6.76
N ILE A 41 -21.37 36.74 6.35
CA ILE A 41 -20.47 37.92 6.38
C ILE A 41 -20.86 38.95 5.34
N CYS A 42 -21.35 38.53 4.17
CA CYS A 42 -21.59 39.42 3.03
C CYS A 42 -22.98 40.08 3.05
N VAL A 43 -23.99 39.45 3.64
CA VAL A 43 -25.40 39.78 3.35
C VAL A 43 -26.02 40.81 4.32
N SER A 44 -25.54 40.97 5.54
CA SER A 44 -26.18 41.95 6.45
C SER A 44 -25.19 42.91 7.11
N LYS A 45 -25.52 44.19 7.05
CA LYS A 45 -24.78 45.27 7.75
C LYS A 45 -24.86 45.09 9.27
N GLU A 46 -25.99 44.64 9.77
CA GLU A 46 -26.24 44.42 11.21
C GLU A 46 -25.34 43.32 11.77
N TRP A 47 -25.05 42.26 11.00
CA TRP A 47 -24.12 41.19 11.36
C TRP A 47 -22.66 41.68 11.37
N ARG A 48 -22.29 42.57 10.44
CA ARG A 48 -20.93 43.13 10.38
C ARG A 48 -20.59 44.00 11.55
N ASP A 49 -21.61 44.71 12.11
CA ASP A 49 -21.46 45.61 13.22
C ASP A 49 -21.59 44.90 14.58
N SER A 50 -21.98 43.62 14.60
CA SER A 50 -22.17 42.84 15.83
C SER A 50 -20.86 42.19 16.33
N ARG A 51 -20.42 42.56 17.53
CA ARG A 51 -19.26 41.90 18.20
C ARG A 51 -19.47 40.40 18.40
N VAL A 52 -20.71 39.97 18.67
CA VAL A 52 -21.09 38.57 18.86
C VAL A 52 -20.93 37.79 17.56
N ALA A 53 -21.29 38.37 16.42
CA ALA A 53 -21.10 37.74 15.10
C ALA A 53 -19.62 37.50 14.81
N TRP A 54 -18.76 38.47 15.09
CA TRP A 54 -17.31 38.29 14.92
C TRP A 54 -16.72 37.26 15.86
N LEU A 55 -17.18 37.12 17.09
CA LEU A 55 -16.78 36.06 18.01
C LEU A 55 -17.20 34.66 17.47
N ILE A 56 -18.44 34.54 16.99
CA ILE A 56 -18.93 33.29 16.38
C ILE A 56 -18.11 32.92 15.15
N LEU A 57 -17.84 33.86 14.26
CA LEU A 57 -17.01 33.61 13.07
C LEU A 57 -15.56 33.27 13.43
N GLY A 58 -15.02 33.95 14.47
CA GLY A 58 -13.68 33.64 14.98
C GLY A 58 -13.52 32.21 15.48
N ILE A 59 -14.62 31.55 15.89
CA ILE A 59 -14.63 30.13 16.25
C ILE A 59 -14.96 29.23 15.06
N LEU A 60 -16.00 29.58 14.29
CA LEU A 60 -16.50 28.72 13.21
C LEU A 60 -15.51 28.58 12.05
N ILE A 61 -14.79 29.65 11.70
CA ILE A 61 -13.80 29.60 10.60
C ILE A 61 -12.65 28.64 10.91
N PRO A 62 -11.95 28.74 12.07
CA PRO A 62 -10.92 27.79 12.44
C PRO A 62 -11.43 26.33 12.54
N VAL A 63 -12.62 26.13 13.12
CA VAL A 63 -13.23 24.80 13.24
C VAL A 63 -13.52 24.22 11.86
N SER A 64 -14.11 25.00 10.97
CA SER A 64 -14.41 24.56 9.59
C SER A 64 -13.13 24.28 8.80
N GLY A 65 -12.11 25.13 8.95
CA GLY A 65 -10.79 24.93 8.36
C GLY A 65 -10.14 23.63 8.85
N TRP A 66 -10.22 23.36 10.16
CA TRP A 66 -9.71 22.13 10.73
C TRP A 66 -10.45 20.88 10.23
N LEU A 67 -11.79 20.92 10.17
CA LEU A 67 -12.60 19.83 9.63
C LEU A 67 -12.31 19.57 8.15
N LEU A 68 -12.14 20.64 7.36
CA LEU A 68 -11.78 20.53 5.96
C LEU A 68 -10.39 19.91 5.78
N MET A 69 -9.40 20.37 6.55
CA MET A 69 -8.05 19.81 6.52
C MET A 69 -8.07 18.33 6.92
N ARG A 70 -8.76 17.99 7.99
CA ARG A 70 -8.93 16.61 8.43
C ARG A 70 -9.57 15.75 7.36
N TRP A 71 -10.62 16.23 6.71
CA TRP A 71 -11.27 15.55 5.62
C TRP A 71 -10.33 15.36 4.41
N ARG A 72 -9.55 16.37 4.04
CA ARG A 72 -8.58 16.29 2.95
C ARG A 72 -7.53 15.22 3.20
N ILE A 73 -6.97 15.18 4.41
CA ILE A 73 -5.99 14.17 4.82
C ILE A 73 -6.64 12.79 4.78
N TYR A 74 -7.81 12.64 5.41
CA TYR A 74 -8.54 11.39 5.43
C TYR A 74 -8.85 10.87 4.02
N SER A 75 -9.41 11.72 3.16
CA SER A 75 -9.76 11.33 1.79
C SER A 75 -8.55 11.01 0.90
N SER A 76 -7.39 11.60 1.22
CA SER A 76 -6.16 11.35 0.46
C SER A 76 -5.45 10.06 0.85
N VAL A 77 -5.62 9.61 2.08
CA VAL A 77 -4.85 8.49 2.65
C VAL A 77 -5.71 7.25 2.87
N PHE A 78 -6.94 7.43 3.39
CA PHE A 78 -7.79 6.34 3.87
C PHE A 78 -8.98 6.01 2.95
N ILE A 79 -9.22 6.80 1.92
CA ILE A 79 -10.21 6.44 0.90
C ILE A 79 -9.45 5.93 -0.31
N THR A 80 -9.82 4.73 -0.73
CA THR A 80 -9.24 4.13 -1.93
C THR A 80 -9.43 5.03 -3.13
N PRO A 81 -8.35 5.33 -3.85
CA PRO A 81 -8.47 6.02 -5.13
C PRO A 81 -9.19 5.09 -6.11
N SER A 82 -10.46 5.35 -6.37
CA SER A 82 -11.24 4.58 -7.32
C SER A 82 -10.64 4.65 -8.72
N GLY A 83 -9.99 3.55 -9.14
CA GLY A 83 -9.91 3.18 -10.53
C GLY A 83 -9.05 4.01 -11.49
N ARG A 84 -7.83 4.43 -11.12
CA ARG A 84 -6.92 5.10 -12.08
C ARG A 84 -6.28 4.13 -13.07
N SER A 85 -5.96 2.92 -12.69
CA SER A 85 -5.49 1.91 -13.64
C SER A 85 -6.60 0.91 -13.93
N LYS A 86 -6.96 0.78 -15.20
CA LYS A 86 -7.96 -0.18 -15.69
C LYS A 86 -7.33 -1.25 -16.59
N LYS A 87 -5.98 -1.29 -16.67
CA LYS A 87 -5.32 -2.29 -17.49
C LYS A 87 -5.62 -3.66 -16.93
N THR A 88 -6.24 -4.48 -17.75
CA THR A 88 -6.60 -5.86 -17.43
C THR A 88 -5.53 -6.79 -17.92
N ILE A 89 -5.47 -7.97 -17.33
CA ILE A 89 -4.72 -9.11 -17.83
C ILE A 89 -5.23 -9.44 -19.25
N THR A 90 -4.31 -9.69 -20.16
CA THR A 90 -4.60 -10.04 -21.55
C THR A 90 -4.27 -11.49 -21.87
N ASP A 91 -3.34 -12.10 -21.17
CA ASP A 91 -2.93 -13.49 -21.34
C ASP A 91 -4.01 -14.44 -20.78
N GLN A 92 -4.58 -15.25 -21.66
CA GLN A 92 -5.67 -16.17 -21.33
C GLN A 92 -5.24 -17.38 -20.48
N ARG A 93 -3.96 -17.60 -20.28
CA ARG A 93 -3.44 -18.65 -19.39
C ARG A 93 -3.70 -18.36 -17.92
N TRP A 94 -3.92 -17.10 -17.55
CA TRP A 94 -4.28 -16.71 -16.20
C TRP A 94 -5.65 -17.28 -15.80
N LYS A 95 -5.69 -17.96 -14.66
CA LYS A 95 -6.92 -18.45 -14.05
C LYS A 95 -7.33 -17.58 -12.88
N GLU A 96 -8.61 -17.23 -12.85
CA GLU A 96 -9.19 -16.45 -11.75
C GLU A 96 -9.60 -17.36 -10.61
N PHE A 97 -9.46 -16.89 -9.39
CA PHE A 97 -10.03 -17.49 -8.20
C PHE A 97 -10.46 -16.41 -7.21
N TYR A 98 -11.24 -16.81 -6.23
CA TYR A 98 -11.76 -15.90 -5.22
C TYR A 98 -11.38 -16.38 -3.84
N PHE A 99 -11.13 -15.42 -2.94
CA PHE A 99 -10.85 -15.68 -1.55
C PHE A 99 -11.56 -14.64 -0.68
N SER A 100 -11.66 -14.92 0.61
CA SER A 100 -12.23 -13.99 1.59
C SER A 100 -11.10 -13.09 2.09
N GLY A 101 -11.17 -11.80 1.77
CA GLY A 101 -10.25 -10.79 2.27
C GLY A 101 -10.69 -10.21 3.61
N TRP A 102 -10.00 -9.18 4.04
CA TRP A 102 -10.30 -8.49 5.29
C TRP A 102 -11.77 -8.03 5.36
N GLY A 103 -12.42 -8.33 6.49
CA GLY A 103 -13.85 -8.03 6.68
C GLY A 103 -14.78 -8.92 5.87
N GLU A 104 -14.33 -10.13 5.53
CA GLU A 104 -15.09 -11.12 4.74
C GLU A 104 -15.45 -10.63 3.33
N GLU A 105 -14.73 -9.64 2.84
CA GLU A 105 -14.96 -9.12 1.49
C GLU A 105 -14.45 -10.11 0.45
N ARG A 106 -15.32 -10.46 -0.51
CA ARG A 106 -14.95 -11.35 -1.62
C ARG A 106 -13.96 -10.64 -2.53
N MET A 107 -12.74 -11.15 -2.55
CA MET A 107 -11.64 -10.63 -3.36
C MET A 107 -11.29 -11.59 -4.48
N LYS A 108 -10.78 -11.01 -5.58
CA LYS A 108 -10.34 -11.75 -6.76
C LYS A 108 -8.82 -11.77 -6.83
N ALA A 109 -8.27 -12.94 -7.07
CA ALA A 109 -6.88 -13.13 -7.41
C ALA A 109 -6.73 -13.98 -8.69
N HIS A 110 -5.53 -14.08 -9.17
CA HIS A 110 -5.20 -14.79 -10.38
C HIS A 110 -3.95 -15.63 -10.18
N TYR A 111 -3.88 -16.76 -10.85
CA TYR A 111 -2.64 -17.51 -10.93
C TYR A 111 -2.32 -17.89 -12.38
N LEU A 112 -1.04 -17.87 -12.68
CA LEU A 112 -0.46 -18.30 -13.94
C LEU A 112 0.40 -19.53 -13.65
N LYS A 113 -0.08 -20.70 -14.09
CA LYS A 113 0.61 -21.95 -13.86
C LYS A 113 1.84 -22.04 -14.76
N SER A 114 2.95 -22.55 -14.21
CA SER A 114 4.11 -22.89 -14.98
C SER A 114 3.79 -23.99 -16.00
N GLU A 115 4.34 -23.87 -17.20
CA GLU A 115 4.26 -24.92 -18.23
C GLU A 115 5.18 -26.10 -17.90
N ILE A 116 6.21 -25.85 -17.12
CA ILE A 116 7.10 -26.88 -16.57
C ILE A 116 6.49 -27.35 -15.25
N LYS A 117 6.60 -28.65 -14.96
CA LYS A 117 6.15 -29.19 -13.67
C LYS A 117 7.04 -28.66 -12.57
N SER A 118 6.61 -27.57 -11.94
CA SER A 118 7.30 -26.89 -10.87
C SER A 118 6.33 -26.58 -9.72
N GLU A 119 6.82 -26.66 -8.48
CA GLU A 119 6.11 -26.21 -7.27
C GLU A 119 6.65 -24.86 -6.77
N ASP A 120 7.63 -24.30 -7.46
CA ASP A 120 8.21 -23.00 -7.13
C ASP A 120 7.26 -21.88 -7.54
N THR A 121 7.03 -20.95 -6.64
CA THR A 121 5.95 -19.96 -6.79
C THR A 121 6.41 -18.57 -6.41
N ILE A 122 6.00 -17.58 -7.19
CA ILE A 122 6.25 -16.15 -6.92
C ILE A 122 4.92 -15.43 -6.79
N LEU A 123 4.76 -14.65 -5.70
CA LEU A 123 3.68 -13.70 -5.54
C LEU A 123 4.12 -12.35 -6.08
N TYR A 124 3.37 -11.78 -7.03
CA TYR A 124 3.62 -10.44 -7.56
C TYR A 124 2.66 -9.40 -6.94
N LEU A 125 3.23 -8.30 -6.43
CA LEU A 125 2.51 -7.19 -5.80
C LEU A 125 2.78 -5.88 -6.56
N HIS A 126 1.74 -5.30 -7.14
CA HIS A 126 1.83 -4.07 -7.92
C HIS A 126 1.96 -2.80 -7.06
N GLY A 127 2.34 -1.68 -7.67
CA GLY A 127 2.47 -0.38 -7.02
C GLY A 127 1.12 0.34 -6.80
N TYR A 128 1.19 1.49 -6.13
CA TYR A 128 0.05 2.38 -5.91
C TYR A 128 -0.54 2.88 -7.22
N ASN A 129 -1.87 2.98 -7.32
CA ASN A 129 -2.59 3.36 -8.56
C ASN A 129 -2.28 2.46 -9.78
N SER A 130 -1.83 1.25 -9.56
CA SER A 130 -1.53 0.26 -10.58
C SER A 130 -2.55 -0.89 -10.58
N SER A 131 -2.25 -1.96 -11.28
CA SER A 131 -3.03 -3.20 -11.35
C SER A 131 -2.11 -4.37 -11.70
N LEU A 132 -2.58 -5.59 -11.51
CA LEU A 132 -1.88 -6.79 -11.96
C LEU A 132 -1.60 -6.74 -13.48
N GLY A 133 -2.55 -6.24 -14.27
CA GLY A 133 -2.38 -6.09 -15.72
C GLY A 133 -1.24 -5.13 -16.12
N ASN A 134 -0.84 -4.17 -15.27
CA ASN A 134 0.36 -3.36 -15.54
C ASN A 134 1.66 -4.14 -15.29
N GLY A 135 1.62 -5.16 -14.42
CA GLY A 135 2.75 -6.03 -14.14
C GLY A 135 2.78 -7.31 -14.97
N GLU A 136 1.84 -7.48 -15.91
CA GLU A 136 1.64 -8.73 -16.64
C GLU A 136 2.91 -9.19 -17.37
N SER A 137 3.66 -8.30 -18.01
CA SER A 137 4.92 -8.64 -18.70
C SER A 137 6.00 -9.20 -17.75
N ARG A 138 6.06 -8.68 -16.51
CA ARG A 138 6.95 -9.21 -15.47
C ARG A 138 6.54 -10.64 -15.08
N CYS A 139 5.25 -10.80 -14.85
CA CYS A 139 4.68 -12.09 -14.47
C CYS A 139 4.87 -13.14 -15.56
N GLN A 140 4.68 -12.76 -16.82
CA GLN A 140 4.92 -13.64 -17.98
C GLN A 140 6.39 -14.05 -18.08
N HIS A 141 7.31 -13.10 -17.90
CA HIS A 141 8.72 -13.39 -17.87
C HIS A 141 9.09 -14.37 -16.74
N ILE A 142 8.65 -14.11 -15.51
CA ILE A 142 8.83 -15.03 -14.37
C ILE A 142 8.27 -16.42 -14.69
N ASN A 143 7.09 -16.49 -15.30
CA ASN A 143 6.46 -17.74 -15.67
C ASN A 143 7.26 -18.51 -16.73
N SER A 144 7.87 -17.79 -17.70
CA SER A 144 8.74 -18.43 -18.71
C SER A 144 10.01 -19.04 -18.11
N LEU A 145 10.43 -18.57 -16.92
CA LEU A 145 11.53 -19.17 -16.16
C LEU A 145 11.12 -20.42 -15.36
N GLY A 146 9.86 -20.83 -15.45
CA GLY A 146 9.38 -22.07 -14.82
C GLY A 146 8.68 -21.87 -13.48
N PHE A 147 8.39 -20.64 -13.06
CA PHE A 147 7.69 -20.36 -11.82
C PHE A 147 6.17 -20.28 -12.01
N ASN A 148 5.43 -20.77 -11.03
CA ASN A 148 4.03 -20.40 -10.88
C ASN A 148 3.95 -18.95 -10.39
N VAL A 149 3.03 -18.16 -10.93
CA VAL A 149 2.88 -16.77 -10.53
C VAL A 149 1.49 -16.54 -9.96
N ILE A 150 1.43 -15.90 -8.82
CA ILE A 150 0.19 -15.46 -8.19
C ILE A 150 0.18 -13.94 -8.16
N GLY A 151 -0.96 -13.35 -8.41
CA GLY A 151 -1.13 -11.92 -8.32
C GLY A 151 -2.58 -11.53 -8.11
N MET A 152 -2.76 -10.33 -7.59
CA MET A 152 -4.08 -9.75 -7.38
C MET A 152 -4.04 -8.24 -7.63
N ASP A 153 -5.17 -7.69 -8.02
CA ASP A 153 -5.38 -6.26 -7.84
C ASP A 153 -5.58 -6.02 -6.34
N GLN A 154 -4.75 -5.18 -5.75
CA GLN A 154 -4.87 -4.84 -4.33
C GLN A 154 -6.19 -4.11 -4.06
N ARG A 155 -6.68 -4.19 -2.82
CA ARG A 155 -7.90 -3.50 -2.36
C ARG A 155 -7.98 -2.07 -2.91
N GLY A 156 -9.04 -1.78 -3.64
CA GLY A 156 -9.33 -0.46 -4.21
C GLY A 156 -8.57 -0.10 -5.47
N PHE A 157 -7.76 -1.01 -6.02
CA PHE A 157 -7.08 -0.83 -7.29
C PHE A 157 -7.59 -1.79 -8.36
N GLY A 158 -7.27 -1.48 -9.61
CA GLY A 158 -7.62 -2.30 -10.75
C GLY A 158 -9.14 -2.53 -10.85
N LYS A 159 -9.53 -3.79 -10.91
CA LYS A 159 -10.93 -4.23 -10.89
C LYS A 159 -11.47 -4.53 -9.49
N GLN A 160 -10.62 -4.49 -8.47
CA GLN A 160 -11.02 -4.72 -7.10
C GLN A 160 -11.80 -3.51 -6.60
N LYS A 161 -13.11 -3.66 -6.51
CA LYS A 161 -13.99 -2.63 -5.97
C LYS A 161 -13.91 -2.63 -4.44
N GLY A 162 -12.81 -2.09 -3.91
CA GLY A 162 -12.75 -1.79 -2.50
C GLY A 162 -13.75 -0.68 -2.20
N ARG A 163 -14.76 -0.94 -1.42
CA ARG A 163 -15.54 0.11 -0.78
C ARG A 163 -14.83 0.46 0.51
N HIS A 164 -14.75 1.75 0.80
CA HIS A 164 -14.53 2.24 2.15
C HIS A 164 -13.09 2.55 2.52
N GLU A 165 -12.84 2.56 3.79
CA GLU A 165 -11.56 2.91 4.37
C GLU A 165 -10.46 1.97 3.90
N TRP A 166 -9.45 2.57 3.33
CA TRP A 166 -8.25 1.89 2.90
C TRP A 166 -7.14 2.12 3.92
N THR A 167 -6.46 1.09 4.32
CA THR A 167 -5.19 1.19 5.04
C THR A 167 -4.23 0.15 4.47
N ILE A 168 -2.95 0.44 4.57
CA ILE A 168 -1.92 -0.50 4.16
C ILE A 168 -2.00 -1.82 4.94
N LEU A 169 -2.43 -1.77 6.20
CA LEU A 169 -2.59 -2.97 7.03
C LEU A 169 -3.75 -3.85 6.56
N LYS A 170 -4.84 -3.29 6.05
CA LYS A 170 -5.91 -4.06 5.42
C LYS A 170 -5.43 -4.76 4.15
N VAL A 171 -4.56 -4.11 3.38
CA VAL A 171 -3.96 -4.73 2.19
C VAL A 171 -3.02 -5.86 2.57
N VAL A 172 -2.20 -5.69 3.61
CA VAL A 172 -1.36 -6.78 4.15
C VAL A 172 -2.22 -7.97 4.56
N ALA A 173 -3.30 -7.72 5.28
CA ALA A 173 -4.22 -8.77 5.71
C ALA A 173 -4.89 -9.50 4.53
N ASP A 174 -5.30 -8.76 3.49
CA ASP A 174 -5.83 -9.40 2.27
C ASP A 174 -4.81 -10.35 1.64
N ILE A 175 -3.53 -9.95 1.62
CA ILE A 175 -2.47 -10.79 1.05
C ILE A 175 -2.18 -12.00 1.92
N GLU A 176 -2.19 -11.86 3.25
CA GLU A 176 -2.06 -13.00 4.16
C GLU A 176 -3.19 -14.02 3.95
N MET A 177 -4.44 -13.55 3.82
CA MET A 177 -5.60 -14.41 3.54
C MET A 177 -5.52 -15.04 2.14
N LEU A 178 -5.03 -14.31 1.15
CA LEU A 178 -4.71 -14.88 -0.17
C LEU A 178 -3.70 -16.03 -0.05
N LEU A 179 -2.60 -15.81 0.68
CA LEU A 179 -1.57 -16.82 0.87
C LEU A 179 -2.08 -18.08 1.59
N GLU A 180 -3.01 -17.92 2.54
CA GLU A 180 -3.65 -19.07 3.19
C GLU A 180 -4.45 -19.92 2.18
N GLU A 181 -5.04 -19.32 1.15
CA GLU A 181 -5.82 -20.01 0.14
C GLU A 181 -4.97 -20.64 -1.00
N VAL A 182 -3.74 -20.19 -1.18
CA VAL A 182 -2.85 -20.63 -2.28
C VAL A 182 -2.69 -22.13 -2.38
N PRO A 183 -2.45 -22.92 -1.31
CA PRO A 183 -2.32 -24.36 -1.43
C PRO A 183 -3.59 -25.04 -1.99
N ASN A 184 -4.76 -24.57 -1.62
CA ASN A 184 -6.05 -25.09 -2.10
C ASN A 184 -6.19 -24.83 -3.61
N VAL A 185 -5.84 -23.64 -4.07
CA VAL A 185 -5.97 -23.20 -5.45
C VAL A 185 -4.96 -23.91 -6.38
N LEU A 186 -3.71 -24.05 -5.94
CA LEU A 186 -2.67 -24.70 -6.71
C LEU A 186 -2.78 -26.23 -6.67
N GLY A 187 -3.41 -26.81 -5.64
CA GLY A 187 -3.44 -28.24 -5.38
C GLY A 187 -2.15 -28.79 -4.75
N PHE A 188 -1.25 -27.90 -4.34
CA PHE A 188 -0.01 -28.22 -3.62
C PHE A 188 0.45 -27.03 -2.80
N THR A 189 1.24 -27.28 -1.76
CA THR A 189 1.92 -26.23 -1.00
C THR A 189 3.26 -25.91 -1.68
N PRO A 190 3.51 -24.65 -2.07
CA PRO A 190 4.78 -24.26 -2.70
C PRO A 190 6.00 -24.66 -1.85
N LYS A 191 6.98 -25.32 -2.45
CA LYS A 191 8.23 -25.71 -1.75
C LYS A 191 9.19 -24.55 -1.62
N LYS A 192 9.29 -23.76 -2.69
CA LYS A 192 10.06 -22.51 -2.69
C LYS A 192 9.15 -21.36 -3.07
N PHE A 193 9.26 -20.29 -2.33
CA PHE A 193 8.36 -19.13 -2.45
C PHE A 193 9.14 -17.83 -2.40
N TRP A 194 8.79 -16.91 -3.28
CA TRP A 194 9.32 -15.55 -3.31
C TRP A 194 8.19 -14.55 -3.39
N ILE A 195 8.45 -13.32 -2.98
CA ILE A 195 7.54 -12.20 -3.15
C ILE A 195 8.24 -11.13 -3.98
N TYR A 196 7.64 -10.74 -5.09
CA TYR A 196 8.09 -9.65 -5.93
C TYR A 196 7.19 -8.43 -5.74
N GLY A 197 7.74 -7.34 -5.23
CA GLY A 197 7.02 -6.10 -4.99
C GLY A 197 7.57 -4.93 -5.77
N HIS A 198 6.69 -4.23 -6.52
CA HIS A 198 7.01 -2.99 -7.20
C HIS A 198 6.46 -1.79 -6.40
N SER A 199 7.28 -0.78 -6.14
CA SER A 199 6.86 0.47 -5.49
C SER A 199 6.15 0.21 -4.14
N LEU A 200 4.86 0.55 -4.00
CA LEU A 200 4.03 0.18 -2.84
C LEU A 200 4.02 -1.33 -2.59
N GLY A 201 4.01 -2.14 -3.64
CA GLY A 201 4.14 -3.60 -3.53
C GLY A 201 5.42 -4.01 -2.83
N GLY A 202 6.52 -3.27 -3.03
CA GLY A 202 7.78 -3.48 -2.30
C GLY A 202 7.64 -3.22 -0.80
N PHE A 203 6.91 -2.19 -0.41
CA PHE A 203 6.61 -1.90 1.00
C PHE A 203 5.80 -3.02 1.65
N LEU A 204 4.80 -3.55 0.94
CA LEU A 204 4.03 -4.72 1.38
C LEU A 204 4.91 -5.96 1.50
N THR A 205 5.78 -6.19 0.52
CA THR A 205 6.72 -7.32 0.48
C THR A 205 7.65 -7.31 1.70
N ILE A 206 8.22 -6.15 2.04
CA ILE A 206 9.05 -5.99 3.24
C ILE A 206 8.26 -6.40 4.49
N ARG A 207 7.02 -5.97 4.64
CA ARG A 207 6.19 -6.34 5.79
C ARG A 207 5.91 -7.83 5.88
N LEU A 208 5.44 -8.41 4.78
CA LEU A 208 5.11 -9.83 4.71
C LEU A 208 6.31 -10.72 4.98
N SER A 209 7.46 -10.43 4.39
CA SER A 209 8.68 -11.22 4.58
C SER A 209 9.31 -11.05 5.97
N SER A 210 9.04 -9.95 6.64
CA SER A 210 9.51 -9.72 8.01
C SER A 210 8.67 -10.43 9.06
N HIS A 211 7.44 -10.76 8.71
CA HIS A 211 6.48 -11.41 9.58
C HIS A 211 5.77 -12.56 8.86
N PRO A 212 6.53 -13.52 8.31
CA PRO A 212 5.93 -14.65 7.62
C PRO A 212 5.14 -15.51 8.60
N SER A 213 4.08 -16.14 8.10
CA SER A 213 3.25 -17.05 8.88
C SER A 213 2.70 -18.18 8.02
N GLY A 214 2.29 -19.26 8.66
CA GLY A 214 1.74 -20.39 7.90
C GLY A 214 2.80 -21.09 7.05
N TRP A 215 2.39 -21.56 5.86
CA TRP A 215 3.25 -22.36 5.00
C TRP A 215 4.40 -21.54 4.40
N TRP A 216 4.19 -20.24 4.10
CA TRP A 216 5.22 -19.41 3.43
C TRP A 216 6.37 -19.03 4.35
N GLU A 217 6.23 -19.15 5.67
CA GLU A 217 7.33 -18.97 6.62
C GLU A 217 8.47 -19.96 6.34
N LYS A 218 8.11 -21.20 6.03
CA LYS A 218 9.09 -22.27 5.78
C LYS A 218 9.58 -22.32 4.34
N SER A 219 8.77 -21.84 3.41
CA SER A 219 9.02 -21.92 1.96
C SER A 219 9.74 -20.70 1.42
N MET A 220 9.76 -19.58 2.16
CA MET A 220 10.30 -18.31 1.67
C MET A 220 11.80 -18.37 1.43
N GLN A 221 12.20 -18.13 0.18
CA GLN A 221 13.61 -18.15 -0.25
C GLN A 221 14.21 -16.75 -0.36
N GLY A 222 13.39 -15.75 -0.64
CA GLY A 222 13.85 -14.37 -0.80
C GLY A 222 12.75 -13.43 -1.26
N ILE A 223 13.10 -12.16 -1.43
CA ILE A 223 12.21 -11.14 -1.93
C ILE A 223 12.87 -10.32 -3.03
N ILE A 224 12.05 -9.83 -3.94
CA ILE A 224 12.45 -8.99 -5.06
C ILE A 224 11.75 -7.63 -4.93
N LEU A 225 12.54 -6.57 -4.86
CA LEU A 225 12.09 -5.21 -4.66
C LEU A 225 12.44 -4.37 -5.89
N GLU A 226 11.45 -3.89 -6.62
CA GLU A 226 11.62 -2.99 -7.75
C GLU A 226 11.18 -1.59 -7.35
N SER A 227 12.11 -0.64 -7.29
CA SER A 227 11.92 0.74 -6.85
C SER A 227 10.96 0.83 -5.64
N PRO A 228 11.29 0.19 -4.51
CA PRO A 228 10.35 0.01 -3.42
C PRO A 228 10.08 1.30 -2.65
N ALA A 229 8.85 1.51 -2.22
CA ALA A 229 8.59 2.44 -1.14
C ALA A 229 9.13 1.85 0.17
N THR A 230 9.76 2.69 0.99
CA THR A 230 10.38 2.28 2.27
C THR A 230 9.86 3.09 3.45
N SER A 231 9.18 4.21 3.18
CA SER A 231 8.70 5.13 4.20
C SER A 231 7.46 5.89 3.73
N PHE A 232 6.35 5.76 4.45
CA PHE A 232 5.18 6.63 4.26
C PHE A 232 5.43 8.08 4.70
N PRO A 233 6.18 8.35 5.79
CA PRO A 233 6.63 9.70 6.10
C PRO A 233 7.24 10.44 4.91
N LEU A 234 8.20 9.85 4.22
CA LEU A 234 8.84 10.45 3.05
C LEU A 234 7.85 10.71 1.90
N ILE A 235 6.92 9.78 1.65
CA ILE A 235 5.87 9.96 0.63
C ILE A 235 5.00 11.17 0.97
N ILE A 236 4.61 11.33 2.22
CA ILE A 236 3.74 12.43 2.66
C ILE A 236 4.50 13.75 2.58
N GLU A 237 5.74 13.79 3.04
CA GLU A 237 6.59 14.99 3.00
C GLU A 237 6.84 15.46 1.56
N LYS A 238 7.12 14.55 0.64
CA LYS A 238 7.28 14.86 -0.78
C LYS A 238 6.00 15.42 -1.43
N LYS A 239 4.82 14.97 -0.96
CA LYS A 239 3.52 15.44 -1.48
C LYS A 239 3.03 16.73 -0.86
N LEU A 240 3.59 17.18 0.24
CA LEU A 240 3.23 18.43 0.87
C LEU A 240 3.94 19.59 0.17
N PRO A 241 3.23 20.61 -0.33
CA PRO A 241 3.87 21.82 -0.86
C PRO A 241 4.65 22.53 0.25
N GLY A 242 5.82 23.10 -0.08
CA GLY A 242 6.84 23.56 0.86
C GLY A 242 6.39 24.32 2.11
N ARG A 243 5.38 25.23 2.02
CA ARG A 243 4.81 25.91 3.20
C ARG A 243 3.94 25.01 4.08
N ALA A 244 3.41 23.92 3.53
CA ALA A 244 2.57 22.96 4.28
C ALA A 244 3.40 21.98 5.11
N VAL A 245 4.73 21.94 4.93
CA VAL A 245 5.64 21.20 5.81
C VAL A 245 5.53 21.73 7.27
N MET A 246 5.26 23.02 7.45
CA MET A 246 5.01 23.59 8.77
C MET A 246 3.75 23.02 9.45
N ALA A 247 2.78 22.54 8.66
CA ALA A 247 1.59 21.85 9.17
C ALA A 247 1.83 20.35 9.45
N SER A 248 3.04 19.83 9.21
CA SER A 248 3.35 18.41 9.35
C SER A 248 3.02 17.81 10.74
N PRO A 249 3.23 18.50 11.88
CA PRO A 249 2.81 17.98 13.19
C PRO A 249 1.31 17.73 13.28
N TRP A 250 0.50 18.62 12.71
CA TRP A 250 -0.97 18.48 12.64
C TRP A 250 -1.38 17.34 11.73
N VAL A 251 -0.74 17.21 10.57
CA VAL A 251 -0.95 16.08 9.63
C VAL A 251 -0.64 14.77 10.33
N ARG A 252 0.51 14.67 11.00
CA ARG A 252 0.92 13.48 11.77
C ARG A 252 -0.09 13.14 12.87
N HIS A 253 -0.58 14.15 13.60
CA HIS A 253 -1.58 13.96 14.64
C HIS A 253 -2.90 13.42 14.07
N ILE A 254 -3.40 14.00 12.98
CA ILE A 254 -4.63 13.56 12.31
C ILE A 254 -4.46 12.13 11.79
N LEU A 255 -3.36 11.82 11.09
CA LEU A 255 -3.08 10.49 10.58
C LEU A 255 -3.05 9.45 11.70
N ARG A 256 -2.36 9.75 12.81
CA ARG A 256 -2.31 8.86 13.97
C ARG A 256 -3.69 8.60 14.54
N ARG A 257 -4.50 9.65 14.74
CA ARG A 257 -5.87 9.50 15.27
C ARG A 257 -6.78 8.69 14.36
N GLU A 258 -6.74 8.95 13.06
CA GLU A 258 -7.55 8.19 12.10
C GLU A 258 -7.08 6.73 12.00
N TYR A 259 -5.78 6.49 12.01
CA TYR A 259 -5.23 5.13 12.04
C TYR A 259 -5.67 4.36 13.28
N GLN A 260 -5.60 5.00 14.45
CA GLN A 260 -6.00 4.42 15.73
C GLN A 260 -7.53 4.19 15.81
N ARG A 261 -8.33 5.02 15.13
CA ARG A 261 -9.78 4.82 14.99
C ARG A 261 -10.09 3.58 14.14
N ILE A 262 -9.36 3.39 13.04
CA ILE A 262 -9.56 2.26 12.11
C ILE A 262 -9.01 0.96 12.71
N HIS A 263 -7.94 1.05 13.44
CA HIS A 263 -7.25 -0.07 14.08
C HIS A 263 -7.04 0.21 15.58
N PRO A 264 -8.10 0.13 16.41
CA PRO A 264 -8.06 0.56 17.80
C PRO A 264 -7.05 -0.23 18.65
N ASP A 265 -6.82 -1.49 18.29
CA ASP A 265 -5.91 -2.39 19.02
C ASP A 265 -4.44 -2.26 18.59
N LEU A 266 -4.17 -1.44 17.59
CA LEU A 266 -2.83 -1.22 17.07
C LEU A 266 -2.32 0.17 17.43
N ASN A 267 -1.29 0.21 18.26
CA ASN A 267 -0.57 1.46 18.52
C ASN A 267 0.43 1.73 17.39
N VAL A 268 -0.10 2.01 16.18
CA VAL A 268 0.72 2.34 15.01
C VAL A 268 1.05 3.83 15.03
N GLY A 269 2.28 4.13 15.37
CA GLY A 269 2.82 5.49 15.22
C GLY A 269 3.19 5.79 13.76
N TYR A 270 3.29 7.08 13.45
CA TYR A 270 3.74 7.53 12.12
C TYR A 270 5.13 6.99 11.76
N ALA A 271 6.05 6.92 12.73
CA ALA A 271 7.37 6.35 12.57
C ALA A 271 7.35 4.84 12.25
N ASN A 272 6.30 4.12 12.66
CA ASN A 272 6.19 2.68 12.41
C ASN A 272 5.86 2.35 10.94
N ALA A 273 5.49 3.35 10.17
CA ALA A 273 5.22 3.22 8.73
C ALA A 273 6.47 3.45 7.88
N GLN A 274 7.65 3.13 8.40
CA GLN A 274 8.92 3.13 7.68
C GLN A 274 9.84 2.02 8.16
N ILE A 275 10.75 1.56 7.32
CA ILE A 275 11.79 0.60 7.71
C ILE A 275 12.77 1.26 8.70
N PRO A 276 13.39 0.51 9.63
CA PRO A 276 13.18 -0.94 9.85
C PRO A 276 11.94 -1.29 10.69
N TYR A 277 11.22 -0.31 11.25
CA TYR A 277 10.06 -0.54 12.12
C TYR A 277 8.88 -1.20 11.41
N TRP A 278 8.67 -0.87 10.13
CA TRP A 278 7.65 -1.48 9.30
C TRP A 278 7.91 -2.97 9.08
N GLY A 279 9.16 -3.30 8.88
CA GLY A 279 9.63 -4.66 8.69
C GLY A 279 11.15 -4.71 8.51
N SER A 280 11.71 -5.87 8.85
CA SER A 280 13.13 -6.20 8.73
C SER A 280 13.24 -7.64 8.21
N PRO A 281 13.27 -7.85 6.88
CA PRO A 281 13.37 -9.17 6.29
C PRO A 281 14.61 -9.92 6.76
N LYS A 282 14.49 -11.25 6.89
CA LYS A 282 15.60 -12.14 7.25
C LYS A 282 16.02 -13.08 6.10
N VAL A 283 15.51 -12.80 4.92
CA VAL A 283 15.76 -13.56 3.69
C VAL A 283 16.55 -12.73 2.70
N PRO A 284 17.25 -13.32 1.74
CA PRO A 284 17.94 -12.59 0.68
C PRO A 284 17.03 -11.62 -0.06
N ILE A 285 17.54 -10.46 -0.41
CA ILE A 285 16.81 -9.40 -1.11
C ILE A 285 17.49 -9.11 -2.44
N LEU A 286 16.73 -9.16 -3.53
CA LEU A 286 17.13 -8.53 -4.78
C LEU A 286 16.52 -7.13 -4.84
N VAL A 287 17.32 -6.11 -5.06
CA VAL A 287 16.86 -4.73 -5.26
C VAL A 287 17.21 -4.28 -6.67
N MET A 288 16.21 -3.88 -7.43
CA MET A 288 16.34 -3.23 -8.73
C MET A 288 15.79 -1.83 -8.62
N GLN A 289 16.66 -0.83 -8.57
CA GLN A 289 16.30 0.56 -8.34
C GLN A 289 16.42 1.38 -9.61
N ALA A 290 15.38 2.12 -9.97
CA ALA A 290 15.48 3.16 -10.98
C ALA A 290 16.47 4.25 -10.55
N GLU A 291 17.45 4.59 -11.38
CA GLU A 291 18.44 5.63 -11.06
C GLU A 291 17.76 6.99 -10.85
N ASP A 292 16.90 7.38 -11.79
CA ASP A 292 16.12 8.61 -11.74
C ASP A 292 14.67 8.34 -11.30
N ASP A 293 14.51 7.97 -10.02
CA ASP A 293 13.17 7.75 -9.46
C ASP A 293 12.49 9.07 -9.08
N GLU A 294 11.85 9.72 -10.04
CA GLU A 294 11.09 10.96 -9.80
C GLU A 294 9.85 10.75 -8.92
N THR A 295 9.33 9.53 -8.86
CA THR A 295 8.08 9.21 -8.14
C THR A 295 8.29 9.15 -6.63
N LEU A 296 9.24 8.36 -6.18
CA LEU A 296 9.58 8.20 -4.77
C LEU A 296 10.72 9.10 -4.34
N GLY A 297 11.74 9.23 -5.17
CA GLY A 297 12.98 9.94 -4.87
C GLY A 297 14.04 9.04 -4.25
N ILE A 298 15.26 9.55 -4.22
CA ILE A 298 16.44 8.81 -3.78
C ILE A 298 16.41 8.45 -2.29
N ASP A 299 15.68 9.20 -1.47
CA ASP A 299 15.63 8.99 -0.02
C ASP A 299 15.10 7.60 0.37
N HIS A 300 14.16 7.07 -0.42
CA HIS A 300 13.67 5.70 -0.23
C HIS A 300 14.75 4.66 -0.45
N TYR A 301 15.55 4.83 -1.48
CA TYR A 301 16.68 3.96 -1.78
C TYR A 301 17.79 4.07 -0.71
N ASN A 302 18.12 5.30 -0.29
CA ASN A 302 19.12 5.53 0.75
C ASN A 302 18.73 4.85 2.06
N LEU A 303 17.46 4.97 2.46
CA LEU A 303 16.92 4.32 3.66
C LEU A 303 16.99 2.78 3.55
N LEU A 304 16.71 2.22 2.37
CA LEU A 304 16.83 0.79 2.14
C LEU A 304 18.28 0.33 2.26
N LYS A 305 19.19 1.05 1.62
CA LYS A 305 20.62 0.76 1.65
C LYS A 305 21.20 0.84 3.07
N GLU A 306 20.76 1.82 3.86
CA GLU A 306 21.18 1.98 5.25
C GLU A 306 20.84 0.76 6.10
N HIS A 307 19.66 0.18 5.90
CA HIS A 307 19.17 -0.87 6.80
C HIS A 307 19.33 -2.29 6.27
N PHE A 308 19.44 -2.49 4.95
CA PHE A 308 19.38 -3.83 4.36
C PHE A 308 20.54 -4.14 3.41
N SER A 309 21.57 -3.30 3.29
CA SER A 309 22.69 -3.53 2.36
C SER A 309 23.40 -4.87 2.54
N GLU A 310 23.52 -5.36 3.77
CA GLU A 310 24.25 -6.61 4.07
C GLU A 310 23.56 -7.86 3.53
N ILE A 311 22.23 -7.82 3.35
CA ILE A 311 21.42 -8.96 2.88
C ILE A 311 20.85 -8.74 1.48
N SER A 312 21.25 -7.64 0.83
CA SER A 312 20.70 -7.21 -0.45
C SER A 312 21.71 -7.28 -1.58
N ASP A 313 21.28 -7.86 -2.71
CA ASP A 313 21.94 -7.74 -4.01
C ASP A 313 21.30 -6.53 -4.73
N ILE A 314 22.03 -5.42 -4.84
CA ILE A 314 21.48 -4.11 -5.25
C ILE A 314 21.98 -3.74 -6.62
N HIS A 315 21.04 -3.48 -7.54
CA HIS A 315 21.28 -3.01 -8.89
C HIS A 315 20.54 -1.69 -9.13
N VAL A 316 21.29 -0.69 -9.60
CA VAL A 316 20.74 0.60 -10.03
C VAL A 316 20.72 0.63 -11.55
N LEU A 317 19.55 0.85 -12.15
CA LEU A 317 19.30 0.74 -13.57
C LEU A 317 18.96 2.12 -14.16
N SER A 318 19.79 2.60 -15.08
CA SER A 318 19.64 3.93 -15.69
C SER A 318 18.47 4.00 -16.68
N GLU A 319 18.18 2.91 -17.37
CA GLU A 319 17.08 2.86 -18.34
C GLU A 319 15.73 2.42 -17.76
N MET A 320 15.69 2.13 -16.45
CA MET A 320 14.48 1.68 -15.79
C MET A 320 13.71 2.87 -15.22
N PRO A 321 12.52 3.21 -15.78
CA PRO A 321 11.66 4.20 -15.15
C PRO A 321 10.96 3.60 -13.92
N HIS A 322 10.54 4.46 -12.98
CA HIS A 322 9.73 4.00 -11.83
C HIS A 322 8.44 3.28 -12.26
N THR A 323 7.88 3.63 -13.43
CA THR A 323 6.61 3.08 -13.86
C THR A 323 6.74 1.65 -14.38
N SER A 324 5.82 0.79 -13.98
CA SER A 324 5.80 -0.63 -14.36
C SER A 324 5.45 -0.93 -15.83
N LYS A 325 5.26 0.09 -16.67
CA LYS A 325 4.74 -0.10 -18.04
C LYS A 325 5.82 -0.45 -19.06
N VAL A 326 7.08 -0.18 -18.74
CA VAL A 326 8.19 -0.40 -19.66
C VAL A 326 8.85 -1.72 -19.34
N ASP A 327 9.12 -2.49 -20.39
CA ASP A 327 9.87 -3.73 -20.29
C ASP A 327 11.36 -3.42 -20.49
N VAL A 328 12.18 -3.68 -19.48
CA VAL A 328 13.61 -3.39 -19.46
C VAL A 328 14.39 -4.70 -19.52
N LYS A 329 15.23 -4.85 -20.53
CA LYS A 329 16.01 -6.07 -20.75
C LYS A 329 16.95 -6.37 -19.58
N GLU A 330 17.70 -5.37 -19.13
CA GLU A 330 18.63 -5.50 -18.02
C GLU A 330 17.95 -6.00 -16.74
N ARG A 331 16.74 -5.49 -16.44
CA ARG A 331 15.94 -5.97 -15.30
C ARG A 331 15.64 -7.47 -15.40
N ARG A 332 15.34 -7.97 -16.61
CA ARG A 332 15.07 -9.41 -16.80
C ARG A 332 16.33 -10.23 -16.55
N GLU A 333 17.45 -9.85 -17.13
CA GLU A 333 18.73 -10.56 -16.99
C GLU A 333 19.20 -10.63 -15.53
N ILE A 334 19.02 -9.54 -14.76
CA ILE A 334 19.31 -9.51 -13.33
C ILE A 334 18.40 -10.48 -12.57
N LEU A 335 17.12 -10.45 -12.87
CA LEU A 335 16.11 -11.32 -12.24
C LEU A 335 16.38 -12.79 -12.50
N GLU A 336 16.64 -13.16 -13.77
CA GLU A 336 17.02 -14.53 -14.17
C GLU A 336 18.21 -15.02 -13.36
N LYS A 337 19.31 -14.29 -13.44
CA LYS A 337 20.56 -14.64 -12.73
C LYS A 337 20.37 -14.78 -11.22
N TRP A 338 19.47 -14.00 -10.63
CA TRP A 338 19.22 -14.07 -9.20
C TRP A 338 18.35 -15.27 -8.82
N LEU A 339 17.36 -15.62 -9.64
CA LEU A 339 16.46 -16.76 -9.40
C LEU A 339 17.11 -18.12 -9.71
N GLU A 340 18.20 -18.17 -10.47
CA GLU A 340 18.99 -19.38 -10.75
C GLU A 340 19.88 -19.83 -9.57
N ARG A 341 20.08 -18.98 -8.57
CA ARG A 341 20.87 -19.28 -7.35
C ARG A 341 20.08 -20.19 -6.39
#